data_8a4adc133baa49b5622981a59a0707d5
#
_entry.id   8a4adc133baa49b5622981a59a0707d5
#
_cell.length_a   1.000
_cell.length_b   1.000
_cell.length_c   1.000
_cell.angle_alpha   90.00
_cell.angle_beta   90.00
_cell.angle_gamma   90.00
#
_symmetry.space_group_name_H-M   'P 1'
#
loop_
_entity.id
_entity.type
_entity.pdbx_description
1 polymer ?
#
loop_
_entity_poly.entity_id
_entity_poly.type
_entity_poly.pdbx_seq_one_letter_code
_entity_poly.pdbx_strand_id
1 'polypeptide(L)'
;MSVSAPLAAIRAQHPLLHCISNIVSANDCANLALAIGASPIMAQAPQEMADIAALAGAVVLNTGTPDEAKFTAARTAGATANRRSIPVVLDPVGVGASPWRLANIQSLLQQVQPAIVRVNAGEAAALLGLGGSEHGVDSLTAPKAPAGLAAALAQKLGCVVLLSGTEDLIADGQLLCTVRGGSDRMRTVTGAGCMLSVLCGAFAAVQPGDAFTAAVQAARFWKACAEQAEGHAAGAGSFRVALFDAAGSMTDEVFAGE
;
A
#
# COMPACT_ATOMS: atom_id res chain seq x y z
N MET A 1 -11.55 -18.43 -0.04
CA MET A 1 -10.53 -19.35 -0.63
C MET A 1 -9.49 -18.47 -1.29
N SER A 2 -8.22 -18.63 -0.94
CA SER A 2 -7.10 -17.90 -1.55
C SER A 2 -7.04 -18.22 -3.04
N VAL A 3 -6.78 -17.21 -3.87
CA VAL A 3 -6.62 -17.38 -5.33
C VAL A 3 -5.24 -17.99 -5.57
N SER A 4 -5.18 -19.18 -6.17
CA SER A 4 -3.94 -19.92 -6.40
C SER A 4 -3.02 -19.28 -7.45
N ALA A 5 -3.55 -18.42 -8.32
CA ALA A 5 -2.82 -17.74 -9.38
C ALA A 5 -3.26 -16.26 -9.49
N PRO A 6 -2.87 -15.42 -8.51
CA PRO A 6 -3.36 -14.05 -8.43
C PRO A 6 -2.88 -13.14 -9.57
N LEU A 7 -1.67 -13.33 -10.10
CA LEU A 7 -1.19 -12.55 -11.26
C LEU A 7 -1.97 -12.91 -12.54
N ALA A 8 -2.22 -14.20 -12.75
CA ALA A 8 -3.05 -14.64 -13.85
C ALA A 8 -4.49 -14.08 -13.71
N ALA A 9 -5.03 -14.04 -12.50
CA ALA A 9 -6.34 -13.45 -12.23
C ALA A 9 -6.35 -11.93 -12.51
N ILE A 10 -5.34 -11.17 -12.10
CA ILE A 10 -5.21 -9.74 -12.41
C ILE A 10 -5.17 -9.54 -13.93
N ARG A 11 -4.35 -10.31 -14.65
CA ARG A 11 -4.21 -10.22 -16.12
C ARG A 11 -5.46 -10.63 -16.87
N ALA A 12 -6.27 -11.53 -16.33
CA ALA A 12 -7.52 -11.96 -16.96
C ALA A 12 -8.69 -11.01 -16.68
N GLN A 13 -8.73 -10.41 -15.47
CA GLN A 13 -9.85 -9.56 -15.03
C GLN A 13 -9.64 -8.08 -15.32
N HIS A 14 -8.38 -7.64 -15.49
CA HIS A 14 -8.01 -6.23 -15.68
C HIS A 14 -8.68 -5.29 -14.65
N PRO A 15 -8.56 -5.54 -13.33
CA PRO A 15 -9.31 -4.79 -12.34
C PRO A 15 -9.02 -3.30 -12.44
N LEU A 16 -10.08 -2.48 -12.39
CA LEU A 16 -9.95 -1.03 -12.35
C LEU A 16 -9.42 -0.62 -10.97
N LEU A 17 -8.27 0.04 -10.93
CA LEU A 17 -7.68 0.57 -9.71
C LEU A 17 -7.88 2.09 -9.67
N HIS A 18 -8.75 2.56 -8.79
CA HIS A 18 -8.91 3.99 -8.57
C HIS A 18 -7.81 4.47 -7.61
N CYS A 19 -6.86 5.24 -8.12
CA CYS A 19 -5.71 5.71 -7.36
C CYS A 19 -5.77 7.22 -7.15
N ILE A 20 -6.02 7.66 -5.92
CA ILE A 20 -5.72 9.01 -5.48
C ILE A 20 -4.26 9.02 -5.07
N SER A 21 -3.38 9.49 -5.95
CA SER A 21 -1.92 9.38 -5.80
C SER A 21 -1.26 10.71 -5.45
N ASN A 22 -0.03 10.64 -4.95
CA ASN A 22 0.81 11.82 -4.86
C ASN A 22 1.44 12.13 -6.23
N ILE A 23 1.70 13.41 -6.48
CA ILE A 23 2.21 13.90 -7.78
C ILE A 23 3.59 13.32 -8.12
N VAL A 24 4.38 12.95 -7.10
CA VAL A 24 5.77 12.48 -7.29
C VAL A 24 5.81 11.07 -7.89
N SER A 25 4.87 10.20 -7.51
CA SER A 25 4.87 8.79 -7.90
C SER A 25 3.68 8.39 -8.78
N ALA A 26 2.78 9.30 -9.12
CA ALA A 26 1.56 8.97 -9.86
C ALA A 26 1.83 8.25 -11.19
N ASN A 27 2.81 8.71 -11.97
CA ASN A 27 3.18 8.09 -13.24
C ASN A 27 3.69 6.66 -13.04
N ASP A 28 4.58 6.44 -12.08
CA ASP A 28 5.14 5.12 -11.79
C ASP A 28 4.08 4.14 -11.26
N CYS A 29 3.19 4.62 -10.41
CA CYS A 29 2.05 3.85 -9.91
C CYS A 29 1.14 3.40 -11.05
N ALA A 30 0.83 4.28 -12.00
CA ALA A 30 0.02 3.93 -13.17
C ALA A 30 0.73 2.92 -14.07
N ASN A 31 2.01 3.15 -14.39
CA ASN A 31 2.79 2.23 -15.23
C ASN A 31 2.96 0.85 -14.59
N LEU A 32 3.16 0.78 -13.28
CA LEU A 32 3.25 -0.51 -12.57
C LEU A 32 1.92 -1.27 -12.61
N ALA A 33 0.78 -0.58 -12.40
CA ALA A 33 -0.53 -1.20 -12.52
C ALA A 33 -0.75 -1.79 -13.92
N LEU A 34 -0.37 -1.04 -14.98
CA LEU A 34 -0.44 -1.53 -16.37
C LEU A 34 0.50 -2.72 -16.61
N ALA A 35 1.73 -2.68 -16.06
CA ALA A 35 2.72 -3.74 -16.24
C ALA A 35 2.23 -5.09 -15.70
N ILE A 36 1.49 -5.10 -14.59
CA ILE A 36 0.92 -6.31 -14.00
C ILE A 36 -0.44 -6.72 -14.62
N GLY A 37 -0.99 -5.92 -15.55
CA GLY A 37 -2.26 -6.20 -16.25
C GLY A 37 -3.51 -5.58 -15.61
N ALA A 38 -3.37 -4.72 -14.59
CA ALA A 38 -4.49 -3.95 -14.03
C ALA A 38 -4.76 -2.68 -14.85
N SER A 39 -5.90 -2.03 -14.63
CA SER A 39 -6.34 -0.80 -15.30
C SER A 39 -6.34 0.37 -14.30
N PRO A 40 -5.33 1.25 -14.28
CA PRO A 40 -5.32 2.37 -13.35
C PRO A 40 -6.16 3.55 -13.84
N ILE A 41 -6.87 4.20 -12.90
CA ILE A 41 -7.46 5.52 -13.10
C ILE A 41 -6.94 6.46 -11.99
N MET A 42 -6.27 7.54 -12.40
CA MET A 42 -5.59 8.48 -11.50
C MET A 42 -6.46 9.71 -11.20
N ALA A 43 -7.77 9.49 -11.01
CA ALA A 43 -8.73 10.54 -10.75
C ALA A 43 -8.64 11.04 -9.31
N GLN A 44 -8.73 12.36 -9.12
CA GLN A 44 -8.69 12.98 -7.80
C GLN A 44 -9.54 14.25 -7.66
N ALA A 45 -10.32 14.61 -8.68
CA ALA A 45 -11.25 15.73 -8.57
C ALA A 45 -12.42 15.33 -7.64
N PRO A 46 -12.69 16.05 -6.55
CA PRO A 46 -13.71 15.66 -5.55
C PRO A 46 -15.10 15.37 -6.14
N GLN A 47 -15.43 16.02 -7.26
CA GLN A 47 -16.75 15.93 -7.90
C GLN A 47 -17.03 14.56 -8.54
N GLU A 48 -16.01 13.85 -8.98
CA GLU A 48 -16.17 12.55 -9.68
C GLU A 48 -15.88 11.34 -8.78
N MET A 49 -15.43 11.56 -7.53
CA MET A 49 -14.92 10.50 -6.66
C MET A 49 -15.93 9.39 -6.38
N ALA A 50 -17.19 9.73 -6.18
CA ALA A 50 -18.22 8.73 -5.90
C ALA A 50 -18.47 7.81 -7.11
N ASP A 51 -18.50 8.38 -8.31
CA ASP A 51 -18.80 7.66 -9.53
C ASP A 51 -17.64 6.72 -9.89
N ILE A 52 -16.41 7.23 -9.84
CA ILE A 52 -15.21 6.43 -10.19
C ILE A 52 -14.97 5.34 -9.15
N ALA A 53 -15.03 5.67 -7.85
CA ALA A 53 -14.85 4.67 -6.80
C ALA A 53 -15.89 3.54 -6.87
N ALA A 54 -17.10 3.84 -7.34
CA ALA A 54 -18.17 2.87 -7.48
C ALA A 54 -17.92 1.82 -8.59
N LEU A 55 -17.04 2.11 -9.54
CA LEU A 55 -16.67 1.22 -10.65
C LEU A 55 -15.38 0.44 -10.37
N ALA A 56 -14.63 0.83 -9.35
CA ALA A 56 -13.32 0.28 -9.07
C ALA A 56 -13.37 -1.15 -8.50
N GLY A 57 -12.38 -1.97 -8.83
CA GLY A 57 -12.10 -3.23 -8.14
C GLY A 57 -11.36 -3.02 -6.82
N ALA A 58 -10.58 -1.91 -6.72
CA ALA A 58 -9.96 -1.44 -5.48
C ALA A 58 -9.73 0.07 -5.51
N VAL A 59 -9.69 0.71 -4.34
CA VAL A 59 -9.37 2.14 -4.20
C VAL A 59 -8.08 2.28 -3.41
N VAL A 60 -7.11 3.02 -3.97
CA VAL A 60 -5.82 3.29 -3.34
C VAL A 60 -5.72 4.77 -2.97
N LEU A 61 -5.65 5.04 -1.68
CA LEU A 61 -5.61 6.39 -1.11
C LEU A 61 -4.18 6.69 -0.63
N ASN A 62 -3.42 7.39 -1.45
CA ASN A 62 -2.08 7.85 -1.08
C ASN A 62 -2.11 9.33 -0.70
N THR A 63 -1.76 9.63 0.54
CA THR A 63 -1.84 10.98 1.10
C THR A 63 -0.52 11.79 0.98
N GLY A 64 0.41 11.36 0.14
CA GLY A 64 1.59 12.17 -0.20
C GLY A 64 1.19 13.42 -0.99
N THR A 65 2.00 14.49 -0.90
CA THR A 65 1.69 15.81 -1.50
C THR A 65 0.24 16.25 -1.24
N PRO A 66 -0.18 16.35 0.05
CA PRO A 66 -1.58 16.56 0.41
C PRO A 66 -2.00 18.03 0.31
N ASP A 67 -3.28 18.20 0.00
CA ASP A 67 -4.06 19.43 0.15
C ASP A 67 -5.48 19.08 0.63
N GLU A 68 -6.31 20.10 0.89
CA GLU A 68 -7.68 19.92 1.36
C GLU A 68 -8.57 19.20 0.33
N ALA A 69 -8.37 19.48 -0.97
CA ALA A 69 -9.14 18.84 -2.04
C ALA A 69 -8.84 17.33 -2.09
N LYS A 70 -7.58 16.94 -1.94
CA LYS A 70 -7.17 15.54 -1.88
C LYS A 70 -7.80 14.80 -0.70
N PHE A 71 -7.80 15.38 0.50
CA PHE A 71 -8.45 14.74 1.65
C PHE A 71 -9.96 14.65 1.47
N THR A 72 -10.61 15.65 0.84
CA THR A 72 -12.02 15.59 0.49
C THR A 72 -12.29 14.47 -0.51
N ALA A 73 -11.48 14.37 -1.56
CA ALA A 73 -11.55 13.30 -2.54
C ALA A 73 -11.36 11.91 -1.89
N ALA A 74 -10.35 11.77 -1.04
CA ALA A 74 -10.06 10.51 -0.35
C ALA A 74 -11.22 10.05 0.57
N ARG A 75 -11.84 10.97 1.31
CA ARG A 75 -13.02 10.67 2.13
C ARG A 75 -14.18 10.19 1.28
N THR A 76 -14.49 10.90 0.18
CA THR A 76 -15.60 10.55 -0.70
C THR A 76 -15.38 9.20 -1.39
N ALA A 77 -14.20 9.00 -1.97
CA ALA A 77 -13.86 7.75 -2.66
C ALA A 77 -13.84 6.56 -1.68
N GLY A 78 -13.17 6.71 -0.54
CA GLY A 78 -13.07 5.64 0.47
C GLY A 78 -14.41 5.26 1.07
N ALA A 79 -15.24 6.25 1.46
CA ALA A 79 -16.58 5.99 1.98
C ALA A 79 -17.49 5.33 0.92
N THR A 80 -17.36 5.69 -0.35
CA THR A 80 -18.10 5.03 -1.44
C THR A 80 -17.65 3.60 -1.63
N ALA A 81 -16.34 3.34 -1.62
CA ALA A 81 -15.78 2.00 -1.71
C ALA A 81 -16.27 1.11 -0.55
N ASN A 82 -16.23 1.62 0.69
CA ASN A 82 -16.70 0.88 1.86
C ASN A 82 -18.18 0.47 1.74
N ARG A 83 -19.06 1.38 1.31
CA ARG A 83 -20.50 1.06 1.10
C ARG A 83 -20.73 -0.04 0.07
N ARG A 84 -19.78 -0.25 -0.85
CA ARG A 84 -19.83 -1.23 -1.93
C ARG A 84 -18.98 -2.47 -1.65
N SER A 85 -18.38 -2.58 -0.47
CA SER A 85 -17.46 -3.66 -0.11
C SER A 85 -16.24 -3.76 -1.05
N ILE A 86 -15.85 -2.63 -1.67
CA ILE A 86 -14.64 -2.52 -2.48
C ILE A 86 -13.45 -2.29 -1.54
N PRO A 87 -12.36 -3.06 -1.66
CA PRO A 87 -11.21 -2.91 -0.78
C PRO A 87 -10.55 -1.53 -0.94
N VAL A 88 -10.21 -0.92 0.20
CA VAL A 88 -9.48 0.35 0.27
C VAL A 88 -8.09 0.08 0.80
N VAL A 89 -7.07 0.55 0.08
CA VAL A 89 -5.67 0.60 0.54
C VAL A 89 -5.34 2.03 0.93
N LEU A 90 -4.86 2.24 2.14
CA LEU A 90 -4.40 3.54 2.62
C LEU A 90 -2.86 3.55 2.72
N ASP A 91 -2.26 4.56 2.10
CA ASP A 91 -0.83 4.89 2.20
C ASP A 91 -0.68 6.29 2.82
N PRO A 92 -0.54 6.38 4.16
CA PRO A 92 -0.52 7.65 4.88
C PRO A 92 0.86 8.31 4.84
N VAL A 93 1.37 8.56 3.64
CA VAL A 93 2.72 9.07 3.39
C VAL A 93 3.05 10.29 4.23
N GLY A 94 4.09 10.14 5.07
CA GLY A 94 4.61 11.23 5.90
C GLY A 94 3.62 11.69 6.98
N VAL A 95 2.77 10.82 7.49
CA VAL A 95 1.75 11.15 8.50
C VAL A 95 2.34 11.83 9.75
N GLY A 96 3.56 11.49 10.14
CA GLY A 96 4.26 12.10 11.28
C GLY A 96 4.96 13.44 10.96
N ALA A 97 4.96 13.90 9.69
CA ALA A 97 5.71 15.08 9.30
C ALA A 97 5.10 16.41 9.80
N SER A 98 3.80 16.44 10.11
CA SER A 98 3.15 17.61 10.69
C SER A 98 1.87 17.26 11.45
N PRO A 99 1.48 18.07 12.45
CA PRO A 99 0.19 17.90 13.15
C PRO A 99 -1.00 17.96 12.19
N TRP A 100 -0.94 18.79 11.16
CA TRP A 100 -2.00 18.92 10.16
C TRP A 100 -2.20 17.62 9.36
N ARG A 101 -1.10 16.96 8.91
CA ARG A 101 -1.21 15.66 8.23
C ARG A 101 -1.80 14.60 9.15
N LEU A 102 -1.31 14.51 10.37
CA LEU A 102 -1.79 13.52 11.34
C LEU A 102 -3.29 13.70 11.61
N ALA A 103 -3.74 14.92 11.85
CA ALA A 103 -5.14 15.23 12.11
C ALA A 103 -6.05 14.85 10.92
N ASN A 104 -5.63 15.16 9.68
CA ASN A 104 -6.39 14.83 8.49
C ASN A 104 -6.46 13.32 8.24
N ILE A 105 -5.37 12.58 8.47
CA ILE A 105 -5.35 11.12 8.34
C ILE A 105 -6.19 10.46 9.43
N GLN A 106 -6.14 10.95 10.68
CA GLN A 106 -7.04 10.49 11.74
C GLN A 106 -8.51 10.74 11.40
N SER A 107 -8.84 11.91 10.87
CA SER A 107 -10.20 12.22 10.40
C SER A 107 -10.63 11.33 9.22
N LEU A 108 -9.72 11.00 8.31
CA LEU A 108 -9.99 10.06 7.21
C LEU A 108 -10.31 8.66 7.76
N LEU A 109 -9.52 8.16 8.70
CA LEU A 109 -9.71 6.84 9.33
C LEU A 109 -10.99 6.74 10.18
N GLN A 110 -11.59 7.86 10.60
CA GLN A 110 -12.91 7.86 11.25
C GLN A 110 -14.06 7.63 10.27
N GLN A 111 -13.86 7.89 8.99
CA GLN A 111 -14.89 7.88 7.94
C GLN A 111 -14.68 6.75 6.93
N VAL A 112 -13.48 6.24 6.83
CA VAL A 112 -13.08 5.21 5.87
C VAL A 112 -12.40 4.08 6.61
N GLN A 113 -12.90 2.86 6.42
CA GLN A 113 -12.30 1.63 6.93
C GLN A 113 -11.39 1.04 5.83
N PRO A 114 -10.07 1.15 5.93
CA PRO A 114 -9.18 0.50 4.98
C PRO A 114 -9.19 -1.02 5.20
N ALA A 115 -9.03 -1.78 4.12
CA ALA A 115 -8.74 -3.20 4.17
C ALA A 115 -7.24 -3.44 4.46
N ILE A 116 -6.38 -2.58 3.87
CA ILE A 116 -4.94 -2.63 4.05
C ILE A 116 -4.42 -1.21 4.33
N VAL A 117 -3.55 -1.08 5.32
CA VAL A 117 -2.75 0.14 5.55
C VAL A 117 -1.29 -0.18 5.32
N ARG A 118 -0.67 0.47 4.33
CA ARG A 118 0.75 0.33 4.05
C ARG A 118 1.51 1.49 4.70
N VAL A 119 2.48 1.19 5.54
CA VAL A 119 3.29 2.16 6.29
C VAL A 119 4.75 1.74 6.37
N ASN A 120 5.65 2.68 6.69
CA ASN A 120 6.96 2.39 7.25
C ASN A 120 6.92 2.47 8.79
N ALA A 121 8.04 2.13 9.45
CA ALA A 121 8.11 2.12 10.92
C ALA A 121 7.84 3.49 11.55
N GLY A 122 8.32 4.59 10.94
CA GLY A 122 8.08 5.95 11.42
C GLY A 122 6.62 6.37 11.29
N GLU A 123 5.97 6.02 10.19
CA GLU A 123 4.54 6.28 9.96
C GLU A 123 3.67 5.45 10.91
N ALA A 124 4.02 4.18 11.15
CA ALA A 124 3.34 3.34 12.11
C ALA A 124 3.45 3.90 13.54
N ALA A 125 4.64 4.32 13.94
CA ALA A 125 4.86 4.94 15.25
C ALA A 125 4.03 6.24 15.41
N ALA A 126 3.98 7.08 14.38
CA ALA A 126 3.18 8.31 14.40
C ALA A 126 1.68 8.02 14.55
N LEU A 127 1.14 7.04 13.82
CA LEU A 127 -0.26 6.63 13.92
C LEU A 127 -0.60 5.99 15.28
N LEU A 128 0.37 5.34 15.92
CA LEU A 128 0.23 4.82 17.28
C LEU A 128 0.34 5.91 18.35
N GLY A 129 0.80 7.11 18.00
CA GLY A 129 1.06 8.20 18.96
C GLY A 129 2.39 8.05 19.70
N LEU A 130 3.34 7.28 19.14
CA LEU A 130 4.65 7.02 19.73
C LEU A 130 5.73 8.02 19.27
N GLY A 131 5.40 8.92 18.34
CA GLY A 131 6.28 9.95 17.80
C GLY A 131 5.89 11.32 18.32
N GLY A 132 6.46 11.77 19.40
CA GLY A 132 6.24 13.13 19.91
C GLY A 132 7.27 13.49 20.94
N SER A 133 8.07 14.53 20.65
CA SER A 133 8.84 15.42 21.53
C SER A 133 9.26 14.89 22.93
N GLU A 134 10.44 15.28 23.32
CA GLU A 134 11.22 15.03 24.54
C GLU A 134 10.51 15.26 25.91
N HIS A 135 9.18 15.32 25.96
CA HIS A 135 8.44 15.52 27.22
C HIS A 135 7.36 14.46 27.41
N GLY A 136 7.76 13.39 28.08
CA GLY A 136 6.94 12.68 29.04
C GLY A 136 5.70 11.96 28.54
N VAL A 137 5.88 10.81 27.89
CA VAL A 137 4.99 9.69 28.15
C VAL A 137 5.88 8.50 28.49
N ASP A 138 5.68 7.92 29.65
CA ASP A 138 6.27 6.65 30.08
C ASP A 138 5.87 5.53 29.11
N SER A 139 6.59 5.40 28.02
CA SER A 139 6.36 4.36 27.02
C SER A 139 7.22 3.12 27.29
N LEU A 140 7.30 2.69 28.55
CA LEU A 140 7.93 1.42 28.90
C LEU A 140 7.23 0.20 28.26
N THR A 141 5.99 0.38 27.77
CA THR A 141 5.18 -0.67 27.15
C THR A 141 5.00 -0.51 25.63
N ALA A 142 5.51 0.57 25.02
CA ALA A 142 5.36 0.78 23.59
C ALA A 142 6.24 -0.20 22.79
N PRO A 143 5.70 -0.84 21.74
CA PRO A 143 6.47 -1.77 20.91
C PRO A 143 7.59 -1.01 20.20
N LYS A 144 8.84 -1.37 20.46
CA LYS A 144 10.03 -0.80 19.81
C LYS A 144 10.44 -1.59 18.56
N ALA A 145 10.10 -2.88 18.50
CA ALA A 145 10.39 -3.75 17.38
C ALA A 145 9.36 -3.55 16.26
N PRO A 146 9.76 -3.56 14.98
CA PRO A 146 8.85 -3.39 13.84
C PRO A 146 7.65 -4.35 13.85
N ALA A 147 7.85 -5.62 14.23
CA ALA A 147 6.77 -6.60 14.34
C ALA A 147 5.69 -6.19 15.36
N GLY A 148 6.13 -5.66 16.52
CA GLY A 148 5.21 -5.14 17.53
C GLY A 148 4.45 -3.88 17.05
N LEU A 149 5.11 -3.01 16.27
CA LEU A 149 4.45 -1.84 15.66
C LEU A 149 3.38 -2.27 14.65
N ALA A 150 3.68 -3.23 13.78
CA ALA A 150 2.73 -3.74 12.78
C ALA A 150 1.50 -4.36 13.47
N ALA A 151 1.71 -5.25 14.45
CA ALA A 151 0.63 -5.91 15.19
C ALA A 151 -0.24 -4.92 15.98
N ALA A 152 0.40 -4.00 16.71
CA ALA A 152 -0.32 -2.98 17.49
C ALA A 152 -1.15 -2.04 16.60
N LEU A 153 -0.61 -1.65 15.44
CA LEU A 153 -1.33 -0.79 14.50
C LEU A 153 -2.49 -1.53 13.84
N ALA A 154 -2.30 -2.81 13.46
CA ALA A 154 -3.37 -3.65 12.92
C ALA A 154 -4.52 -3.82 13.92
N GLN A 155 -4.20 -4.09 15.18
CA GLN A 155 -5.19 -4.20 16.24
C GLN A 155 -5.93 -2.86 16.48
N LYS A 156 -5.19 -1.74 16.48
CA LYS A 156 -5.78 -0.39 16.67
C LYS A 156 -6.74 -0.01 15.55
N LEU A 157 -6.40 -0.34 14.30
CA LEU A 157 -7.17 0.06 13.12
C LEU A 157 -8.21 -0.98 12.69
N GLY A 158 -8.12 -2.22 13.20
CA GLY A 158 -9.01 -3.32 12.80
C GLY A 158 -8.87 -3.69 11.32
N CYS A 159 -7.66 -3.63 10.77
CA CYS A 159 -7.37 -3.93 9.36
C CYS A 159 -5.98 -4.57 9.21
N VAL A 160 -5.67 -5.02 7.99
CA VAL A 160 -4.33 -5.51 7.67
C VAL A 160 -3.35 -4.34 7.61
N VAL A 161 -2.20 -4.47 8.26
CA VAL A 161 -1.08 -3.54 8.18
C VAL A 161 0.09 -4.20 7.46
N LEU A 162 0.56 -3.58 6.38
CA LEU A 162 1.81 -3.90 5.74
C LEU A 162 2.84 -2.85 6.15
N LEU A 163 3.72 -3.21 7.07
CA LEU A 163 4.83 -2.38 7.50
C LEU A 163 6.05 -2.70 6.64
N SER A 164 6.36 -1.82 5.70
CA SER A 164 7.47 -2.01 4.76
C SER A 164 8.81 -1.58 5.35
N GLY A 165 9.84 -2.36 5.04
CA GLY A 165 11.20 -2.14 5.51
C GLY A 165 12.23 -3.00 4.79
N THR A 166 13.34 -3.30 5.44
CA THR A 166 14.29 -4.31 4.97
C THR A 166 13.60 -5.67 4.88
N GLU A 167 12.85 -6.03 5.91
CA GLU A 167 11.84 -7.08 5.87
C GLU A 167 10.47 -6.40 5.90
N ASP A 168 9.51 -6.87 5.11
CA ASP A 168 8.14 -6.40 5.17
C ASP A 168 7.35 -7.27 6.16
N LEU A 169 6.58 -6.63 7.02
CA LEU A 169 5.80 -7.28 8.07
C LEU A 169 4.32 -7.05 7.81
N ILE A 170 3.57 -8.13 7.66
CA ILE A 170 2.13 -8.10 7.42
C ILE A 170 1.41 -8.63 8.66
N ALA A 171 0.54 -7.83 9.25
CA ALA A 171 -0.23 -8.19 10.44
C ALA A 171 -1.71 -7.84 10.28
N ASP A 172 -2.61 -8.65 10.86
CA ASP A 172 -4.06 -8.39 10.92
C ASP A 172 -4.60 -8.32 12.37
N GLY A 173 -3.69 -8.37 13.35
CA GLY A 173 -4.01 -8.41 14.78
C GLY A 173 -4.02 -9.82 15.38
N GLN A 174 -4.05 -10.87 14.57
CA GLN A 174 -3.94 -12.28 14.98
C GLN A 174 -2.75 -12.97 14.31
N LEU A 175 -2.57 -12.73 13.02
CA LEU A 175 -1.50 -13.30 12.21
C LEU A 175 -0.38 -12.29 12.04
N LEU A 176 0.83 -12.78 11.90
CA LEU A 176 2.01 -12.00 11.51
C LEU A 176 2.82 -12.82 10.48
N CYS A 177 3.02 -12.23 9.31
CA CYS A 177 3.88 -12.77 8.26
C CYS A 177 5.07 -11.85 8.03
N THR A 178 6.26 -12.42 7.83
CA THR A 178 7.48 -11.70 7.47
C THR A 178 7.87 -12.06 6.05
N VAL A 179 7.97 -11.06 5.18
CA VAL A 179 8.44 -11.21 3.80
C VAL A 179 9.86 -10.66 3.68
N ARG A 180 10.80 -11.54 3.37
CA ARG A 180 12.22 -11.23 3.20
C ARG A 180 12.57 -11.04 1.73
N GLY A 181 13.83 -10.65 1.48
CA GLY A 181 14.35 -10.44 0.13
C GLY A 181 14.26 -8.99 -0.35
N GLY A 182 14.28 -8.83 -1.66
CA GLY A 182 14.30 -7.53 -2.30
C GLY A 182 15.71 -7.00 -2.55
N SER A 183 15.81 -5.68 -2.74
CA SER A 183 17.07 -4.99 -2.99
C SER A 183 17.14 -3.68 -2.22
N ASP A 184 18.30 -3.37 -1.66
CA ASP A 184 18.55 -2.07 -1.02
C ASP A 184 18.46 -0.89 -2.01
N ARG A 185 18.59 -1.14 -3.32
CA ARG A 185 18.39 -0.14 -4.38
C ARG A 185 16.96 0.39 -4.45
N MET A 186 15.98 -0.33 -3.88
CA MET A 186 14.61 0.20 -3.73
C MET A 186 14.58 1.57 -3.04
N ARG A 187 15.53 1.85 -2.15
CA ARG A 187 15.66 3.16 -1.46
C ARG A 187 16.13 4.29 -2.39
N THR A 188 16.67 3.95 -3.55
CA THR A 188 17.13 4.94 -4.56
C THR A 188 16.06 5.27 -5.59
N VAL A 189 14.90 4.61 -5.52
CA VAL A 189 13.74 4.84 -6.41
C VAL A 189 12.63 5.49 -5.60
N THR A 190 12.35 6.76 -5.91
CA THR A 190 11.22 7.46 -5.27
C THR A 190 9.90 6.79 -5.62
N GLY A 191 8.99 6.72 -4.66
CA GLY A 191 7.68 6.12 -4.88
C GLY A 191 7.63 4.58 -4.81
N ALA A 192 8.75 3.89 -4.50
CA ALA A 192 8.75 2.42 -4.35
C ALA A 192 7.70 1.91 -3.36
N GLY A 193 7.50 2.62 -2.25
CA GLY A 193 6.42 2.34 -1.29
C GLY A 193 5.03 2.62 -1.85
N CYS A 194 4.85 3.72 -2.58
CA CYS A 194 3.57 4.06 -3.21
C CYS A 194 3.18 3.03 -4.28
N MET A 195 4.15 2.51 -5.02
CA MET A 195 3.97 1.42 -5.97
C MET A 195 3.54 0.13 -5.26
N LEU A 196 4.11 -0.20 -4.11
CA LEU A 196 3.66 -1.35 -3.29
C LEU A 196 2.20 -1.19 -2.85
N SER A 197 1.75 0.03 -2.53
CA SER A 197 0.35 0.28 -2.18
C SER A 197 -0.60 0.01 -3.36
N VAL A 198 -0.18 0.32 -4.59
CA VAL A 198 -0.94 -0.02 -5.81
C VAL A 198 -1.00 -1.53 -6.03
N LEU A 199 0.11 -2.23 -5.81
CA LEU A 199 0.13 -3.70 -5.84
C LEU A 199 -0.84 -4.29 -4.82
N CYS A 200 -0.84 -3.80 -3.57
CA CYS A 200 -1.83 -4.21 -2.58
C CYS A 200 -3.27 -4.06 -3.09
N GLY A 201 -3.57 -2.94 -3.78
CA GLY A 201 -4.87 -2.73 -4.42
C GLY A 201 -5.19 -3.74 -5.51
N ALA A 202 -4.23 -4.03 -6.38
CA ALA A 202 -4.41 -4.98 -7.48
C ALA A 202 -4.66 -6.42 -6.98
N PHE A 203 -3.86 -6.86 -5.99
CA PHE A 203 -4.05 -8.18 -5.40
C PHE A 203 -5.35 -8.27 -4.59
N ALA A 204 -5.73 -7.21 -3.85
CA ALA A 204 -6.99 -7.19 -3.10
C ALA A 204 -8.23 -7.18 -4.02
N ALA A 205 -8.14 -6.58 -5.19
CA ALA A 205 -9.24 -6.54 -6.16
C ALA A 205 -9.63 -7.94 -6.67
N VAL A 206 -8.67 -8.86 -6.79
CA VAL A 206 -8.92 -10.24 -7.26
C VAL A 206 -9.07 -11.24 -6.11
N GLN A 207 -8.97 -10.79 -4.85
CA GLN A 207 -9.09 -11.61 -3.64
C GLN A 207 -10.06 -10.96 -2.64
N PRO A 208 -11.33 -10.82 -2.99
CA PRO A 208 -12.31 -10.16 -2.12
C PRO A 208 -12.42 -10.88 -0.78
N GLY A 209 -12.30 -10.13 0.30
CA GLY A 209 -12.40 -10.65 1.67
C GLY A 209 -11.11 -11.26 2.25
N ASP A 210 -10.02 -11.33 1.49
CA ASP A 210 -8.73 -11.86 1.97
C ASP A 210 -7.60 -10.82 1.81
N ALA A 211 -7.73 -9.72 2.55
CA ALA A 211 -6.77 -8.62 2.53
C ALA A 211 -5.38 -9.03 3.05
N PHE A 212 -5.32 -10.02 3.98
CA PHE A 212 -4.05 -10.49 4.52
C PHE A 212 -3.21 -11.19 3.46
N THR A 213 -3.79 -12.18 2.77
CA THR A 213 -3.11 -12.87 1.66
C THR A 213 -2.76 -11.91 0.54
N ALA A 214 -3.65 -10.98 0.19
CA ALA A 214 -3.39 -9.97 -0.84
C ALA A 214 -2.15 -9.10 -0.49
N ALA A 215 -2.02 -8.66 0.76
CA ALA A 215 -0.87 -7.87 1.21
C ALA A 215 0.42 -8.70 1.22
N VAL A 216 0.38 -9.96 1.65
CA VAL A 216 1.53 -10.88 1.62
C VAL A 216 2.01 -11.09 0.19
N GLN A 217 1.10 -11.38 -0.73
CA GLN A 217 1.44 -11.61 -2.15
C GLN A 217 1.97 -10.34 -2.81
N ALA A 218 1.40 -9.16 -2.52
CA ALA A 218 1.92 -7.89 -3.02
C ALA A 218 3.36 -7.63 -2.54
N ALA A 219 3.65 -7.88 -1.26
CA ALA A 219 5.00 -7.72 -0.70
C ALA A 219 5.99 -8.69 -1.35
N ARG A 220 5.64 -9.98 -1.47
CA ARG A 220 6.49 -11.00 -2.11
C ARG A 220 6.79 -10.68 -3.56
N PHE A 221 5.74 -10.37 -4.32
CA PHE A 221 5.86 -9.96 -5.71
C PHE A 221 6.83 -8.79 -5.85
N TRP A 222 6.67 -7.75 -5.03
CA TRP A 222 7.50 -6.55 -5.11
C TRP A 222 8.96 -6.80 -4.73
N LYS A 223 9.20 -7.64 -3.72
CA LYS A 223 10.55 -8.09 -3.34
C LYS A 223 11.21 -8.89 -4.47
N ALA A 224 10.50 -9.84 -5.07
CA ALA A 224 11.00 -10.63 -6.19
C ALA A 224 11.29 -9.76 -7.43
N CYS A 225 10.44 -8.79 -7.74
CA CYS A 225 10.74 -7.81 -8.81
C CYS A 225 12.03 -7.03 -8.53
N ALA A 226 12.26 -6.65 -7.27
CA ALA A 226 13.47 -5.93 -6.89
C ALA A 226 14.74 -6.80 -7.00
N GLU A 227 14.67 -8.07 -6.64
CA GLU A 227 15.77 -9.03 -6.81
C GLU A 227 16.10 -9.26 -8.28
N GLN A 228 15.08 -9.47 -9.12
CA GLN A 228 15.27 -9.63 -10.56
C GLN A 228 15.87 -8.35 -11.18
N ALA A 229 15.36 -7.18 -10.80
CA ALA A 229 15.84 -5.90 -11.29
C ALA A 229 17.30 -5.60 -10.89
N GLU A 230 17.75 -6.06 -9.71
CA GLU A 230 19.13 -5.91 -9.21
C GLU A 230 20.14 -6.48 -10.21
N GLY A 231 19.86 -7.67 -10.75
CA GLY A 231 20.73 -8.34 -11.72
C GLY A 231 20.82 -7.66 -13.09
N HIS A 232 19.92 -6.73 -13.40
CA HIS A 232 19.83 -6.07 -14.71
C HIS A 232 20.13 -4.57 -14.67
N ALA A 233 20.46 -4.01 -13.50
CA ALA A 233 20.58 -2.58 -13.30
C ALA A 233 22.02 -2.12 -13.07
N ALA A 234 22.47 -1.16 -13.88
CA ALA A 234 23.76 -0.49 -13.67
C ALA A 234 23.68 0.64 -12.61
N GLY A 235 22.52 1.26 -12.42
CA GLY A 235 22.32 2.37 -11.50
C GLY A 235 20.83 2.59 -11.17
N ALA A 236 20.51 3.66 -10.43
CA ALA A 236 19.14 3.94 -9.97
C ALA A 236 18.13 4.08 -11.13
N GLY A 237 18.52 4.73 -12.23
CA GLY A 237 17.65 4.93 -13.39
C GLY A 237 17.31 3.60 -14.08
N SER A 238 18.34 2.78 -14.40
CA SER A 238 18.14 1.46 -14.99
C SER A 238 17.46 0.48 -14.02
N PHE A 239 17.70 0.59 -12.71
CA PHE A 239 17.00 -0.19 -11.72
C PHE A 239 15.48 0.11 -11.70
N ARG A 240 15.11 1.41 -11.78
CA ARG A 240 13.69 1.79 -11.90
C ARG A 240 13.04 1.19 -13.15
N VAL A 241 13.72 1.23 -14.31
CA VAL A 241 13.19 0.60 -15.54
C VAL A 241 13.09 -0.91 -15.37
N ALA A 242 14.14 -1.56 -14.86
CA ALA A 242 14.17 -3.00 -14.64
C ALA A 242 13.09 -3.50 -13.66
N LEU A 243 12.63 -2.66 -12.71
CA LEU A 243 11.48 -2.99 -11.85
C LEU A 243 10.18 -3.17 -12.64
N PHE A 244 9.92 -2.32 -13.65
CA PHE A 244 8.74 -2.45 -14.50
C PHE A 244 8.83 -3.64 -15.43
N ASP A 245 10.02 -3.90 -15.99
CA ASP A 245 10.28 -5.07 -16.84
C ASP A 245 10.09 -6.38 -16.04
N ALA A 246 10.61 -6.42 -14.81
CA ALA A 246 10.40 -7.54 -13.90
C ALA A 246 8.91 -7.73 -13.57
N ALA A 247 8.21 -6.65 -13.22
CA ALA A 247 6.77 -6.71 -12.91
C ALA A 247 5.94 -7.23 -14.09
N GLY A 248 6.27 -6.82 -15.30
CA GLY A 248 5.58 -7.26 -16.52
C GLY A 248 5.83 -8.73 -16.88
N SER A 249 7.02 -9.24 -16.61
CA SER A 249 7.45 -10.61 -16.96
C SER A 249 7.20 -11.65 -15.86
N MET A 250 7.03 -11.24 -14.60
CA MET A 250 6.82 -12.14 -13.45
C MET A 250 5.58 -13.00 -13.63
N THR A 251 5.65 -14.26 -13.20
CA THR A 251 4.53 -15.22 -13.20
C THR A 251 4.13 -15.63 -11.79
N ASP A 252 3.03 -16.38 -11.66
CA ASP A 252 2.57 -16.89 -10.35
C ASP A 252 3.55 -17.92 -9.72
N GLU A 253 4.60 -18.33 -10.42
CA GLU A 253 5.68 -19.16 -9.87
C GLU A 253 6.38 -18.48 -8.68
N VAL A 254 6.34 -17.14 -8.60
CA VAL A 254 6.88 -16.38 -7.46
C VAL A 254 6.20 -16.74 -6.14
N PHE A 255 5.01 -17.32 -6.17
CA PHE A 255 4.25 -17.75 -5.00
C PHE A 255 4.37 -19.25 -4.73
N ALA A 256 5.00 -20.02 -5.63
CA ALA A 256 5.21 -21.47 -5.45
C ALA A 256 6.32 -21.72 -4.42
N GLY A 257 6.07 -22.56 -3.44
CA GLY A 257 7.09 -22.99 -2.47
C GLY A 257 6.74 -22.69 -1.01
N GLU A 258 5.46 -22.64 -0.70
CA GLU A 258 4.93 -22.53 0.68
C GLU A 258 4.23 -23.78 1.14
#